data_66d0e398bf026471db5b3541ea3fd056
#
_entry.id   66d0e398bf026471db5b3541ea3fd056
#
_cell.length_a   1.000
_cell.length_b   1.000
_cell.length_c   1.000
_cell.angle_alpha   90.00
_cell.angle_beta   90.00
_cell.angle_gamma   90.00
#
_symmetry.space_group_name_H-M   'P 1'
#
loop_
_entity.id
_entity.type
_entity.pdbx_description
1 polymer ?
#
loop_
_entity_poly.entity_id
_entity_poly.type
_entity_poly.pdbx_seq_one_letter_code
_entity_poly.pdbx_strand_id
1 'polypeptide(L)'
;TSDSPVKGFQYGGILVSNGDVGLEGVPDVKHARFDTGNTHGSIIELNGKYFVFYHRHSNRKQSSRQAMAEEICFEDGKFYQAEMTSCGLNGGPLEGKGTYPSYIVCNLYGKKGTRFLSMIKHPKKDCPYLTQDGKDRESGPDQYIANMCDGALAGFKYFDLRATKEISVAVKGRAEGTLYVRTSENGKAVASISVSPCREVKEFKAPLKVSGSREALFFTFEGKGSFDFISFTLK
;
A
#
# COMPACT_ATOMS: atom_id res chain seq x y z
N THR A 1 -13.23 -24.57 -5.92
CA THR A 1 -13.39 -25.61 -4.90
C THR A 1 -13.80 -26.93 -5.53
N SER A 2 -13.46 -28.06 -4.92
CA SER A 2 -13.86 -29.40 -5.35
C SER A 2 -13.63 -30.40 -4.22
N ASP A 3 -14.47 -31.42 -4.14
CA ASP A 3 -14.29 -32.58 -3.23
C ASP A 3 -13.35 -33.65 -3.83
N SER A 4 -12.84 -33.42 -5.02
CA SER A 4 -11.91 -34.29 -5.73
C SER A 4 -10.75 -33.53 -6.30
N PRO A 5 -9.49 -34.02 -6.22
CA PRO A 5 -8.33 -33.34 -6.78
C PRO A 5 -8.28 -33.34 -8.32
N VAL A 6 -9.16 -34.08 -8.99
CA VAL A 6 -9.09 -34.30 -10.44
C VAL A 6 -10.37 -33.96 -11.21
N LYS A 7 -11.47 -33.63 -10.52
CA LYS A 7 -12.76 -33.35 -11.16
C LYS A 7 -13.69 -32.53 -10.27
N GLY A 8 -14.78 -32.00 -10.87
CA GLY A 8 -15.85 -31.31 -10.12
C GLY A 8 -15.45 -29.92 -9.62
N PHE A 9 -14.45 -29.27 -10.24
CA PHE A 9 -14.03 -27.94 -9.86
C PHE A 9 -15.11 -26.90 -10.09
N GLN A 10 -15.35 -26.07 -9.08
CA GLN A 10 -16.24 -24.91 -9.14
C GLN A 10 -15.48 -23.67 -8.76
N TYR A 11 -15.86 -22.54 -9.34
CA TYR A 11 -15.26 -21.25 -8.99
C TYR A 11 -15.61 -20.88 -7.54
N GLY A 12 -14.61 -20.70 -6.70
CA GLY A 12 -14.75 -20.42 -5.27
C GLY A 12 -14.65 -18.94 -4.87
N GLY A 13 -14.41 -18.05 -5.86
CA GLY A 13 -14.23 -16.62 -5.61
C GLY A 13 -12.77 -16.17 -5.75
N ILE A 14 -12.56 -14.87 -5.55
CA ILE A 14 -11.24 -14.24 -5.54
C ILE A 14 -10.64 -14.44 -4.13
N LEU A 15 -9.39 -14.88 -4.05
CA LEU A 15 -8.66 -15.01 -2.77
C LEU A 15 -7.97 -13.72 -2.36
N VAL A 16 -7.33 -13.06 -3.31
CA VAL A 16 -6.67 -11.76 -3.16
C VAL A 16 -6.58 -11.10 -4.53
N SER A 17 -6.67 -9.79 -4.57
CA SER A 17 -6.53 -9.02 -5.80
C SER A 17 -5.66 -7.79 -5.56
N ASN A 18 -4.70 -7.54 -6.47
CA ASN A 18 -3.98 -6.27 -6.44
C ASN A 18 -4.97 -5.10 -6.58
N GLY A 19 -4.84 -4.14 -5.68
CA GLY A 19 -5.72 -2.97 -5.60
C GLY A 19 -7.11 -3.25 -5.07
N ASP A 20 -7.32 -4.37 -4.36
CA ASP A 20 -8.56 -4.72 -3.65
C ASP A 20 -9.78 -4.93 -4.57
N VAL A 21 -9.57 -5.19 -5.87
CA VAL A 21 -10.67 -5.40 -6.84
C VAL A 21 -11.55 -6.58 -6.41
N GLY A 22 -12.85 -6.34 -6.29
CA GLY A 22 -13.85 -7.29 -5.80
C GLY A 22 -14.30 -7.03 -4.37
N LEU A 23 -13.58 -6.20 -3.60
CA LEU A 23 -14.00 -5.77 -2.27
C LEU A 23 -14.94 -4.56 -2.33
N GLU A 24 -15.57 -4.25 -1.21
CA GLU A 24 -16.49 -3.11 -1.08
C GLU A 24 -15.83 -1.80 -1.52
N GLY A 25 -16.52 -1.05 -2.37
CA GLY A 25 -16.03 0.20 -2.95
C GLY A 25 -15.03 0.03 -4.11
N VAL A 26 -14.68 -1.21 -4.48
CA VAL A 26 -13.74 -1.51 -5.59
C VAL A 26 -14.31 -2.55 -6.56
N PRO A 27 -15.39 -2.23 -7.28
CA PRO A 27 -16.11 -3.20 -8.09
C PRO A 27 -15.32 -3.69 -9.32
N ASP A 28 -14.36 -2.91 -9.79
CA ASP A 28 -13.60 -3.21 -11.01
C ASP A 28 -12.19 -2.56 -10.99
N VAL A 29 -11.40 -2.85 -12.02
CA VAL A 29 -10.02 -2.35 -12.18
C VAL A 29 -9.91 -0.83 -12.34
N LYS A 30 -10.99 -0.12 -12.66
CA LYS A 30 -10.98 1.36 -12.76
C LYS A 30 -10.96 1.99 -11.37
N HIS A 31 -11.50 1.28 -10.38
CA HIS A 31 -11.55 1.69 -8.98
C HIS A 31 -10.41 1.08 -8.14
N ALA A 32 -9.53 0.31 -8.78
CA ALA A 32 -8.43 -0.34 -8.08
C ALA A 32 -7.58 0.65 -7.29
N ARG A 33 -7.20 0.26 -6.08
CA ARG A 33 -6.42 1.08 -5.13
C ARG A 33 -4.91 0.87 -5.23
N PHE A 34 -4.49 -0.03 -6.11
CA PHE A 34 -3.09 -0.28 -6.47
C PHE A 34 -3.03 -0.72 -7.93
N ASP A 35 -1.84 -0.64 -8.55
CA ASP A 35 -1.64 -1.14 -9.92
C ASP A 35 -2.08 -2.60 -10.04
N THR A 36 -3.01 -2.87 -10.94
CA THR A 36 -3.45 -4.23 -11.26
C THR A 36 -2.50 -4.85 -12.28
N GLY A 37 -2.36 -6.15 -12.23
CA GLY A 37 -1.53 -6.89 -13.18
C GLY A 37 -1.55 -8.38 -12.87
N ASN A 38 -0.65 -9.13 -13.48
CA ASN A 38 -0.52 -10.55 -13.17
C ASN A 38 -0.19 -10.74 -11.69
N THR A 39 -0.99 -11.53 -11.01
CA THR A 39 -0.71 -12.00 -9.66
C THR A 39 -0.91 -13.50 -9.61
N HIS A 40 -0.08 -14.17 -8.85
CA HIS A 40 -0.22 -15.57 -8.48
C HIS A 40 0.42 -15.79 -7.12
N GLY A 41 0.08 -16.88 -6.48
CA GLY A 41 0.59 -17.13 -5.15
C GLY A 41 0.14 -18.48 -4.63
N SER A 42 0.17 -18.64 -3.33
CA SER A 42 -0.22 -19.84 -2.61
C SER A 42 -0.84 -19.50 -1.27
N ILE A 43 -1.51 -20.47 -0.67
CA ILE A 43 -2.05 -20.37 0.68
C ILE A 43 -1.28 -21.33 1.56
N ILE A 44 -0.99 -20.92 2.78
CA ILE A 44 -0.41 -21.78 3.82
C ILE A 44 -1.21 -21.60 5.11
N GLU A 45 -1.31 -22.66 5.87
CA GLU A 45 -1.78 -22.63 7.25
C GLU A 45 -0.57 -22.55 8.20
N LEU A 46 -0.59 -21.56 9.09
CA LEU A 46 0.42 -21.36 10.12
C LEU A 46 -0.27 -21.11 11.46
N ASN A 47 -0.07 -22.01 12.42
CA ASN A 47 -0.60 -21.87 13.79
C ASN A 47 -2.13 -21.63 13.84
N GLY A 48 -2.89 -22.34 13.00
CA GLY A 48 -4.34 -22.23 12.93
C GLY A 48 -4.88 -20.99 12.18
N LYS A 49 -3.99 -20.25 11.53
CA LYS A 49 -4.34 -19.13 10.66
C LYS A 49 -3.92 -19.42 9.24
N TYR A 50 -4.69 -18.94 8.28
CA TYR A 50 -4.35 -19.03 6.86
C TYR A 50 -3.75 -17.73 6.38
N PHE A 51 -2.71 -17.84 5.55
CA PHE A 51 -2.06 -16.72 4.89
C PHE A 51 -2.01 -16.97 3.38
N VAL A 52 -2.41 -15.96 2.60
CA VAL A 52 -2.22 -15.96 1.16
C VAL A 52 -0.94 -15.19 0.83
N PHE A 53 -0.01 -15.84 0.15
CA PHE A 53 1.19 -15.21 -0.41
C PHE A 53 0.93 -14.88 -1.86
N TYR A 54 1.29 -13.69 -2.28
CA TYR A 54 1.11 -13.23 -3.65
C TYR A 54 2.18 -12.20 -4.01
N HIS A 55 2.10 -11.60 -5.17
CA HIS A 55 3.01 -10.52 -5.53
C HIS A 55 2.28 -9.36 -6.18
N ARG A 56 2.91 -8.20 -6.14
CA ARG A 56 2.52 -6.99 -6.85
C ARG A 56 3.66 -6.48 -7.72
N HIS A 57 3.34 -5.67 -8.71
CA HIS A 57 4.36 -5.08 -9.57
C HIS A 57 5.06 -3.90 -8.88
N SER A 58 6.35 -3.79 -9.15
CA SER A 58 7.19 -2.66 -8.74
C SER A 58 7.98 -2.14 -9.95
N ASN A 59 8.72 -1.05 -9.74
CA ASN A 59 9.70 -0.52 -10.69
C ASN A 59 9.18 -0.27 -12.12
N ARG A 60 7.86 -0.03 -12.25
CA ARG A 60 7.16 0.19 -13.54
C ARG A 60 7.33 -0.94 -14.56
N LYS A 61 7.64 -2.15 -14.14
CA LYS A 61 7.89 -3.29 -15.01
C LYS A 61 7.04 -4.48 -14.61
N GLN A 62 6.60 -5.26 -15.57
CA GLN A 62 5.89 -6.52 -15.30
C GLN A 62 6.81 -7.60 -14.70
N SER A 63 8.10 -7.53 -15.00
CA SER A 63 9.09 -8.47 -14.49
C SER A 63 9.58 -8.15 -13.08
N SER A 64 9.40 -6.90 -12.61
CA SER A 64 9.78 -6.49 -11.26
C SER A 64 8.62 -6.71 -10.31
N ARG A 65 8.85 -7.45 -9.24
CA ARG A 65 7.79 -7.89 -8.34
C ARG A 65 8.22 -7.82 -6.89
N GLN A 66 7.27 -7.47 -6.04
CA GLN A 66 7.42 -7.49 -4.60
C GLN A 66 6.48 -8.55 -4.01
N ALA A 67 7.01 -9.41 -3.15
CA ALA A 67 6.21 -10.38 -2.40
C ALA A 67 5.30 -9.68 -1.39
N MET A 68 4.09 -10.19 -1.25
CA MET A 68 3.06 -9.77 -0.31
C MET A 68 2.53 -10.98 0.43
N ALA A 69 2.01 -10.76 1.63
CA ALA A 69 1.28 -11.76 2.39
C ALA A 69 0.14 -11.09 3.16
N GLU A 70 -1.01 -11.76 3.21
CA GLU A 70 -2.17 -11.32 3.99
C GLU A 70 -2.75 -12.50 4.76
N GLU A 71 -3.22 -12.25 5.98
CA GLU A 71 -4.08 -13.21 6.66
C GLU A 71 -5.40 -13.32 5.89
N ILE A 72 -5.85 -14.54 5.60
CA ILE A 72 -7.07 -14.81 4.85
C ILE A 72 -8.05 -15.61 5.70
N CYS A 73 -9.28 -15.12 5.79
CA CYS A 73 -10.33 -15.78 6.56
C CYS A 73 -10.76 -17.08 5.87
N PHE A 74 -10.82 -18.18 6.66
CA PHE A 74 -11.41 -19.44 6.25
C PHE A 74 -12.54 -19.78 7.25
N GLU A 75 -13.77 -19.80 6.78
CA GLU A 75 -14.96 -20.06 7.58
C GLU A 75 -15.95 -20.87 6.76
N ASP A 76 -16.63 -21.82 7.38
CA ASP A 76 -17.62 -22.70 6.76
C ASP A 76 -17.14 -23.38 5.46
N GLY A 77 -15.87 -23.84 5.45
CA GLY A 77 -15.28 -24.50 4.29
C GLY A 77 -14.95 -23.59 3.12
N LYS A 78 -14.95 -22.26 3.31
CA LYS A 78 -14.75 -21.27 2.28
C LYS A 78 -13.71 -20.23 2.68
N PHE A 79 -12.88 -19.82 1.73
CA PHE A 79 -12.02 -18.65 1.86
C PHE A 79 -12.76 -17.39 1.43
N TYR A 80 -12.58 -16.32 2.22
CA TYR A 80 -13.07 -14.97 1.90
C TYR A 80 -11.92 -14.13 1.37
N GLN A 81 -12.19 -13.28 0.39
CA GLN A 81 -11.15 -12.46 -0.22
C GLN A 81 -10.40 -11.62 0.83
N ALA A 82 -9.08 -11.72 0.84
CA ALA A 82 -8.22 -10.90 1.68
C ALA A 82 -8.11 -9.47 1.12
N GLU A 83 -8.12 -8.50 2.03
CA GLU A 83 -7.79 -7.10 1.74
C GLU A 83 -6.27 -6.92 1.70
N MET A 84 -5.76 -6.09 0.79
CA MET A 84 -4.36 -5.68 0.83
C MET A 84 -4.09 -4.79 2.04
N THR A 85 -3.13 -5.19 2.87
CA THR A 85 -2.73 -4.45 4.07
C THR A 85 -1.22 -4.20 4.12
N SER A 86 -0.78 -3.42 5.09
CA SER A 86 0.64 -3.27 5.42
C SER A 86 1.08 -4.24 6.54
N CYS A 87 0.17 -5.06 7.04
CA CYS A 87 0.42 -5.93 8.19
C CYS A 87 1.26 -7.17 7.85
N GLY A 88 1.15 -7.69 6.62
CA GLY A 88 1.88 -8.90 6.22
C GLY A 88 1.63 -10.05 7.19
N LEU A 89 2.71 -10.65 7.70
CA LEU A 89 2.67 -11.76 8.66
C LEU A 89 2.59 -11.33 10.12
N ASN A 90 2.36 -10.05 10.42
CA ASN A 90 2.32 -9.53 11.80
C ASN A 90 1.13 -10.07 12.61
N GLY A 91 0.11 -10.60 11.95
CA GLY A 91 -1.07 -11.20 12.61
C GLY A 91 -2.04 -10.18 13.23
N GLY A 92 -1.96 -8.92 12.84
CA GLY A 92 -2.81 -7.83 13.30
C GLY A 92 -2.23 -6.45 13.00
N PRO A 93 -2.82 -5.38 13.53
CA PRO A 93 -2.31 -4.03 13.34
C PRO A 93 -0.84 -3.89 13.78
N LEU A 94 -0.09 -3.11 13.02
CA LEU A 94 1.28 -2.73 13.34
C LEU A 94 1.29 -1.78 14.55
N GLU A 95 2.40 -1.69 15.24
CA GLU A 95 2.53 -0.78 16.38
C GLU A 95 2.41 0.68 15.95
N GLY A 96 1.76 1.51 16.75
CA GLY A 96 1.70 2.96 16.57
C GLY A 96 2.98 3.69 16.96
N LYS A 97 4.11 2.99 16.92
CA LYS A 97 5.43 3.50 17.29
C LYS A 97 6.51 2.88 16.42
N GLY A 98 7.48 3.69 15.98
CA GLY A 98 8.59 3.23 15.17
C GLY A 98 8.58 3.80 13.76
N THR A 99 9.60 3.44 12.98
CA THR A 99 9.76 3.89 11.58
C THR A 99 9.35 2.79 10.63
N TYR A 100 8.48 3.13 9.70
CA TYR A 100 7.92 2.25 8.68
C TYR A 100 8.38 2.69 7.30
N PRO A 101 8.97 1.79 6.51
CA PRO A 101 9.34 2.10 5.15
C PRO A 101 8.11 2.29 4.28
N SER A 102 8.16 3.22 3.32
CA SER A 102 7.01 3.52 2.47
C SER A 102 6.63 2.36 1.54
N TYR A 103 7.53 1.41 1.30
CA TYR A 103 7.25 0.27 0.45
C TYR A 103 6.24 -0.74 1.03
N ILE A 104 5.83 -0.62 2.31
CA ILE A 104 4.72 -1.42 2.86
C ILE A 104 3.34 -0.87 2.48
N VAL A 105 3.29 0.15 1.65
CA VAL A 105 2.05 0.75 1.12
C VAL A 105 1.13 -0.32 0.54
N CYS A 106 -0.16 -0.26 0.84
CA CYS A 106 -1.16 -1.18 0.28
C CYS A 106 -2.12 -0.50 -0.72
N ASN A 107 -2.31 0.81 -0.62
CA ASN A 107 -3.06 1.59 -1.61
C ASN A 107 -2.14 2.67 -2.20
N LEU A 108 -2.02 2.73 -3.53
CA LEU A 108 -1.11 3.67 -4.19
C LEU A 108 -1.67 4.08 -5.55
N TYR A 109 -2.12 5.32 -5.69
CA TYR A 109 -2.66 5.84 -6.93
C TYR A 109 -2.56 7.37 -7.03
N GLY A 110 -2.68 7.88 -8.24
CA GLY A 110 -2.69 9.31 -8.52
C GLY A 110 -4.11 9.87 -8.65
N LYS A 111 -4.23 11.17 -8.87
CA LYS A 111 -5.50 11.90 -9.00
C LYS A 111 -6.49 11.29 -10.03
N LYS A 112 -6.00 10.55 -11.01
CA LYS A 112 -6.79 9.88 -12.06
C LYS A 112 -6.88 8.35 -11.87
N GLY A 113 -6.67 7.87 -10.65
CA GLY A 113 -6.65 6.45 -10.30
C GLY A 113 -5.29 5.80 -10.48
N THR A 114 -5.27 4.47 -10.48
CA THR A 114 -4.06 3.66 -10.60
C THR A 114 -3.49 3.70 -12.02
N ARG A 115 -2.25 3.30 -12.11
CA ARG A 115 -1.62 2.96 -13.36
C ARG A 115 -2.13 1.61 -13.84
N PHE A 116 -2.79 1.58 -15.00
CA PHE A 116 -3.01 0.33 -15.69
C PHE A 116 -1.70 -0.06 -16.42
N LEU A 117 -1.06 -1.12 -15.96
CA LEU A 117 0.06 -1.75 -16.66
C LEU A 117 -0.46 -2.48 -17.90
N SER A 118 -0.66 -1.76 -19.00
CA SER A 118 -0.68 -2.44 -20.29
C SER A 118 0.76 -2.61 -20.76
N MET A 119 1.08 -3.72 -21.41
CA MET A 119 2.40 -3.99 -22.01
C MET A 119 2.86 -2.90 -23.00
N ILE A 120 2.00 -1.98 -23.39
CA ILE A 120 2.17 -1.03 -24.51
C ILE A 120 2.18 0.43 -24.04
N LYS A 121 1.70 0.77 -22.84
CA LYS A 121 1.59 2.17 -22.40
C LYS A 121 2.54 2.49 -21.26
N HIS A 122 3.43 3.46 -21.51
CA HIS A 122 4.25 4.07 -20.48
C HIS A 122 3.39 4.62 -19.33
N PRO A 123 3.89 4.52 -18.11
CA PRO A 123 3.22 5.02 -16.93
C PRO A 123 2.87 6.50 -17.07
N LYS A 124 1.69 6.87 -16.63
CA LYS A 124 1.30 8.27 -16.52
C LYS A 124 2.32 9.00 -15.64
N LYS A 125 2.79 10.15 -16.10
CA LYS A 125 3.78 10.98 -15.39
C LYS A 125 3.29 11.45 -14.01
N ASP A 126 2.00 11.45 -13.80
CA ASP A 126 1.26 11.95 -12.65
C ASP A 126 0.79 10.86 -11.67
N CYS A 127 1.38 9.68 -11.70
CA CYS A 127 1.10 8.62 -10.75
C CYS A 127 2.31 8.26 -9.90
N PRO A 128 2.14 8.05 -8.60
CA PRO A 128 3.18 7.47 -7.75
C PRO A 128 3.39 5.99 -8.13
N TYR A 129 4.55 5.46 -7.79
CA TYR A 129 4.89 4.05 -8.02
C TYR A 129 5.97 3.57 -7.07
N LEU A 130 5.98 2.26 -6.79
CA LEU A 130 7.07 1.63 -6.06
C LEU A 130 8.31 1.48 -6.95
N THR A 131 9.46 1.80 -6.38
CA THR A 131 10.77 1.61 -7.02
C THR A 131 11.84 1.32 -5.97
N GLN A 132 13.09 1.22 -6.40
CA GLN A 132 14.25 1.03 -5.54
C GLN A 132 15.46 1.71 -6.17
N ASP A 133 16.46 2.01 -5.37
CA ASP A 133 17.80 2.35 -5.85
C ASP A 133 18.57 1.07 -6.19
N GLY A 134 19.50 1.15 -7.14
CA GLY A 134 20.28 0.00 -7.59
C GLY A 134 19.55 -0.90 -8.59
N LYS A 135 20.05 -2.12 -8.72
CA LYS A 135 19.51 -3.11 -9.66
C LYS A 135 18.29 -3.82 -9.10
N ASP A 136 17.41 -4.23 -9.99
CA ASP A 136 16.30 -5.11 -9.66
C ASP A 136 16.81 -6.46 -9.15
N ARG A 137 16.15 -7.04 -8.16
CA ARG A 137 16.48 -8.32 -7.47
C ARG A 137 17.69 -8.26 -6.52
N GLU A 138 18.12 -7.09 -6.12
CA GLU A 138 19.11 -6.98 -5.06
C GLU A 138 18.43 -7.13 -3.69
N SER A 139 19.15 -7.70 -2.74
CA SER A 139 18.69 -7.94 -1.38
C SER A 139 18.71 -6.68 -0.49
N GLY A 140 18.81 -5.50 -1.10
CA GLY A 140 18.78 -4.22 -0.39
C GLY A 140 17.35 -3.74 -0.12
N PRO A 141 17.07 -3.21 1.08
CA PRO A 141 15.75 -2.68 1.42
C PRO A 141 15.49 -1.26 0.90
N ASP A 142 16.22 -0.80 -0.10
CA ASP A 142 16.18 0.59 -0.60
C ASP A 142 14.96 0.88 -1.48
N GLN A 143 13.83 0.23 -1.16
CA GLN A 143 12.57 0.45 -1.84
C GLN A 143 11.84 1.65 -1.23
N TYR A 144 11.19 2.41 -2.10
CA TYR A 144 10.41 3.58 -1.72
C TYR A 144 9.30 3.88 -2.73
N ILE A 145 8.41 4.81 -2.38
CA ILE A 145 7.41 5.36 -3.30
C ILE A 145 8.00 6.55 -4.02
N ALA A 146 8.18 6.47 -5.34
CA ALA A 146 8.58 7.59 -6.15
C ALA A 146 7.39 8.39 -6.67
N ASN A 147 7.65 9.67 -6.96
CA ASN A 147 6.71 10.56 -7.65
C ASN A 147 5.38 10.79 -6.92
N MET A 148 5.43 11.04 -5.61
CA MET A 148 4.28 11.58 -4.89
C MET A 148 4.04 13.02 -5.36
N CYS A 149 3.12 13.20 -6.30
CA CYS A 149 2.75 14.47 -6.93
C CYS A 149 1.34 14.92 -6.49
N ASP A 150 0.86 16.05 -6.99
CA ASP A 150 -0.46 16.59 -6.64
C ASP A 150 -1.59 15.58 -6.81
N GLY A 151 -2.36 15.35 -5.75
CA GLY A 151 -3.44 14.38 -5.68
C GLY A 151 -2.98 12.91 -5.63
N ALA A 152 -1.68 12.63 -5.48
CA ALA A 152 -1.21 11.27 -5.21
C ALA A 152 -1.61 10.82 -3.81
N LEU A 153 -2.03 9.57 -3.70
CA LEU A 153 -2.41 8.94 -2.44
C LEU A 153 -1.57 7.69 -2.17
N ALA A 154 -1.05 7.58 -0.94
CA ALA A 154 -0.41 6.39 -0.40
C ALA A 154 -1.12 5.95 0.89
N GLY A 155 -1.68 4.75 0.91
CA GLY A 155 -2.43 4.21 2.04
C GLY A 155 -1.72 3.03 2.70
N PHE A 156 -1.72 3.04 4.01
CA PHE A 156 -1.13 2.02 4.88
C PHE A 156 -2.17 1.52 5.87
N LYS A 157 -2.34 0.22 6.00
CA LYS A 157 -3.38 -0.41 6.83
C LYS A 157 -2.79 -1.63 7.54
N TYR A 158 -2.90 -1.80 8.81
CA TYR A 158 -3.49 -1.02 9.89
C TYR A 158 -2.48 -0.80 11.02
N PHE A 159 -2.73 0.18 11.89
CA PHE A 159 -1.89 0.52 13.03
C PHE A 159 -2.70 0.66 14.31
N ASP A 160 -2.09 0.32 15.45
CA ASP A 160 -2.61 0.68 16.77
C ASP A 160 -2.09 2.05 17.18
N LEU A 161 -2.89 3.09 16.99
CA LEU A 161 -2.51 4.49 17.21
C LEU A 161 -2.94 5.04 18.59
N ARG A 162 -3.36 4.20 19.53
CA ARG A 162 -3.86 4.66 20.83
C ARG A 162 -2.87 5.51 21.62
N ALA A 163 -1.59 5.28 21.47
CA ALA A 163 -0.53 6.03 22.15
C ALA A 163 0.23 7.02 21.25
N THR A 164 -0.05 7.05 19.95
CA THR A 164 0.68 7.87 18.98
C THR A 164 0.25 9.34 19.05
N LYS A 165 1.22 10.26 19.07
CA LYS A 165 0.97 11.71 19.20
C LYS A 165 1.60 12.53 18.08
N GLU A 166 2.62 12.02 17.42
CA GLU A 166 3.34 12.70 16.35
C GLU A 166 3.58 11.75 15.20
N ILE A 167 3.53 12.28 13.99
CA ILE A 167 3.92 11.60 12.77
C ILE A 167 4.96 12.44 12.03
N SER A 168 6.01 11.80 11.56
CA SER A 168 6.97 12.41 10.64
C SER A 168 7.12 11.59 9.37
N VAL A 169 7.55 12.24 8.29
CA VAL A 169 7.78 11.63 6.98
C VAL A 169 9.18 11.99 6.49
N ALA A 170 9.93 11.01 6.03
CA ALA A 170 11.21 11.18 5.37
C ALA A 170 10.99 11.21 3.86
N VAL A 171 11.33 12.33 3.23
CA VAL A 171 11.10 12.56 1.80
C VAL A 171 12.30 13.22 1.13
N LYS A 172 12.38 13.09 -0.20
CA LYS A 172 13.39 13.73 -1.05
C LYS A 172 12.76 14.19 -2.34
N GLY A 173 12.96 15.43 -2.77
CA GLY A 173 12.40 15.89 -4.03
C GLY A 173 12.25 17.40 -4.15
N ARG A 174 11.45 17.81 -5.14
CA ARG A 174 11.20 19.23 -5.44
C ARG A 174 9.77 19.66 -5.14
N ALA A 175 9.08 18.93 -4.29
CA ALA A 175 7.70 19.24 -3.92
C ALA A 175 7.66 20.43 -2.95
N GLU A 176 6.63 21.26 -3.13
CA GLU A 176 6.24 22.32 -2.22
C GLU A 176 4.72 22.26 -2.02
N GLY A 177 4.27 22.03 -0.79
CA GLY A 177 2.84 21.91 -0.47
C GLY A 177 2.59 21.23 0.85
N THR A 178 1.42 20.60 0.96
CA THR A 178 0.97 19.93 2.19
C THR A 178 0.69 18.46 1.93
N LEU A 179 1.22 17.61 2.78
CA LEU A 179 0.90 16.20 2.86
C LEU A 179 -0.12 16.01 3.99
N TYR A 180 -1.36 15.72 3.60
CA TYR A 180 -2.44 15.43 4.53
C TYR A 180 -2.43 13.96 4.92
N VAL A 181 -2.64 13.68 6.19
CA VAL A 181 -2.83 12.31 6.71
C VAL A 181 -4.28 12.17 7.17
N ARG A 182 -4.94 11.08 6.75
CA ARG A 182 -6.34 10.77 7.05
C ARG A 182 -6.47 9.31 7.50
N THR A 183 -7.56 8.96 8.18
CA THR A 183 -7.87 7.56 8.54
C THR A 183 -8.78 6.85 7.54
N SER A 184 -9.29 7.59 6.56
CA SER A 184 -9.99 7.06 5.38
C SER A 184 -9.67 7.92 4.17
N GLU A 185 -9.84 7.39 2.96
CA GLU A 185 -9.47 8.08 1.71
C GLU A 185 -10.06 9.49 1.59
N ASN A 186 -11.31 9.67 2.03
CA ASN A 186 -12.07 10.93 1.96
C ASN A 186 -12.35 11.54 3.34
N GLY A 187 -11.68 11.07 4.39
CA GLY A 187 -11.88 11.54 5.76
C GLY A 187 -11.29 12.92 6.03
N LYS A 188 -11.56 13.45 7.20
CA LYS A 188 -10.90 14.69 7.69
C LYS A 188 -9.42 14.42 7.96
N ALA A 189 -8.58 15.41 7.70
CA ALA A 189 -7.15 15.31 8.00
C ALA A 189 -6.93 15.23 9.53
N VAL A 190 -6.18 14.22 9.94
CA VAL A 190 -5.73 14.01 11.34
C VAL A 190 -4.30 14.53 11.56
N ALA A 191 -3.57 14.79 10.49
CA ALA A 191 -2.33 15.55 10.47
C ALA A 191 -2.17 16.29 9.15
N SER A 192 -1.41 17.40 9.17
CA SER A 192 -1.04 18.19 7.99
C SER A 192 0.44 18.53 8.08
N ILE A 193 1.24 18.02 7.15
CA ILE A 193 2.69 18.13 7.15
C ILE A 193 3.09 19.03 5.98
N SER A 194 3.69 20.18 6.27
CA SER A 194 4.23 21.08 5.24
C SER A 194 5.52 20.50 4.69
N VAL A 195 5.57 20.27 3.38
CA VAL A 195 6.73 19.75 2.66
C VAL A 195 7.33 20.87 1.81
N SER A 196 8.64 21.00 1.83
CA SER A 196 9.41 21.95 1.02
C SER A 196 10.50 21.22 0.23
N PRO A 197 11.02 21.79 -0.88
CA PRO A 197 12.06 21.16 -1.68
C PRO A 197 13.29 20.77 -0.86
N CYS A 198 13.77 19.54 -1.06
CA CYS A 198 14.97 19.00 -0.42
C CYS A 198 15.74 18.08 -1.38
N ARG A 199 17.05 18.35 -1.55
CA ARG A 199 17.90 17.52 -2.43
C ARG A 199 18.30 16.20 -1.78
N GLU A 200 18.48 16.21 -0.48
CA GLU A 200 18.74 15.04 0.35
C GLU A 200 17.49 14.64 1.12
N VAL A 201 17.46 13.41 1.63
CA VAL A 201 16.34 12.94 2.47
C VAL A 201 16.19 13.86 3.68
N LYS A 202 15.00 14.41 3.85
CA LYS A 202 14.66 15.31 4.95
C LYS A 202 13.40 14.87 5.64
N GLU A 203 13.37 15.02 6.95
CA GLU A 203 12.21 14.71 7.77
C GLU A 203 11.33 15.96 7.96
N PHE A 204 10.01 15.78 7.80
CA PHE A 204 8.99 16.77 8.10
C PHE A 204 7.98 16.14 9.05
N LYS A 205 7.42 16.87 9.98
CA LYS A 205 6.57 16.32 11.04
C LYS A 205 5.38 17.19 11.38
N ALA A 206 4.36 16.57 12.00
CA ALA A 206 3.21 17.24 12.57
C ALA A 206 2.63 16.43 13.75
N PRO A 207 1.86 17.07 14.65
CA PRO A 207 1.04 16.35 15.61
C PRO A 207 0.03 15.45 14.89
N LEU A 208 -0.19 14.24 15.42
CA LEU A 208 -1.17 13.29 14.94
C LEU A 208 -2.40 13.31 15.87
N LYS A 209 -3.56 13.65 15.33
CA LYS A 209 -4.82 13.81 16.09
C LYS A 209 -5.78 12.66 15.81
N VAL A 210 -5.38 11.47 16.17
CA VAL A 210 -6.19 10.25 16.06
C VAL A 210 -5.83 9.28 17.18
N SER A 211 -6.77 8.45 17.57
CA SER A 211 -6.56 7.38 18.53
C SER A 211 -7.50 6.23 18.20
N GLY A 212 -6.94 5.05 17.98
CA GLY A 212 -7.70 3.82 17.71
C GLY A 212 -6.77 2.62 17.65
N SER A 213 -7.31 1.44 17.93
CA SER A 213 -6.52 0.19 17.94
C SER A 213 -6.35 -0.44 16.56
N ARG A 214 -7.07 0.05 15.53
CA ARG A 214 -7.00 -0.44 14.15
C ARG A 214 -7.30 0.69 13.18
N GLU A 215 -6.34 1.56 12.97
CA GLU A 215 -6.49 2.73 12.12
C GLU A 215 -5.65 2.60 10.85
N ALA A 216 -6.20 3.07 9.74
CA ALA A 216 -5.45 3.26 8.50
C ALA A 216 -4.83 4.65 8.45
N LEU A 217 -3.76 4.80 7.68
CA LEU A 217 -3.11 6.08 7.40
C LEU A 217 -3.05 6.31 5.88
N PHE A 218 -3.80 7.28 5.40
CA PHE A 218 -3.82 7.70 3.99
C PHE A 218 -3.12 9.05 3.85
N PHE A 219 -2.02 9.06 3.13
CA PHE A 219 -1.23 10.24 2.83
C PHE A 219 -1.61 10.79 1.45
N THR A 220 -2.14 12.00 1.39
CA THR A 220 -2.48 12.68 0.13
C THR A 220 -1.69 13.97 0.01
N PHE A 221 -0.96 14.15 -1.09
CA PHE A 221 -0.19 15.36 -1.33
C PHE A 221 -1.01 16.36 -2.15
N GLU A 222 -1.00 17.62 -1.71
CA GLU A 222 -1.55 18.76 -2.42
C GLU A 222 -0.48 19.84 -2.55
N GLY A 223 -0.09 20.16 -3.80
CA GLY A 223 0.97 21.14 -4.04
C GLY A 223 1.59 21.07 -5.42
N LYS A 224 2.80 21.60 -5.55
CA LYS A 224 3.57 21.62 -6.78
C LYS A 224 4.75 20.65 -6.72
N GLY A 225 5.17 20.18 -7.90
CA GLY A 225 6.29 19.23 -8.01
C GLY A 225 5.96 17.83 -7.51
N SER A 226 6.98 17.09 -7.18
CA SER A 226 6.85 15.74 -6.62
C SER A 226 8.03 15.41 -5.70
N PHE A 227 7.85 14.39 -4.88
CA PHE A 227 8.88 13.86 -4.00
C PHE A 227 8.87 12.33 -3.99
N ASP A 228 9.98 11.76 -3.57
CA ASP A 228 10.12 10.36 -3.23
C ASP A 228 9.83 10.22 -1.73
N PHE A 229 8.88 9.35 -1.40
CA PHE A 229 8.46 9.06 -0.04
C PHE A 229 9.23 7.83 0.46
N ILE A 230 10.15 8.03 1.39
CA ILE A 230 11.09 7.00 1.85
C ILE A 230 10.50 6.22 3.01
N SER A 231 10.04 6.92 4.06
CA SER A 231 9.50 6.31 5.27
C SER A 231 8.63 7.29 6.05
N PHE A 232 7.89 6.78 7.02
CA PHE A 232 7.25 7.59 8.04
C PHE A 232 7.53 7.03 9.43
N THR A 233 7.50 7.89 10.44
CA THR A 233 7.75 7.52 11.83
C THR A 233 6.56 7.93 12.69
N LEU A 234 6.11 7.02 13.55
CA LEU A 234 5.05 7.21 14.54
C LEU A 234 5.68 7.32 15.94
N LYS A 235 5.28 8.33 16.74
CA LYS A 235 5.78 8.60 18.09
C LYS A 235 4.67 8.94 19.08
#